data_7c704bfabb549782d82dddcce44d0453
#
_entry.id   7c704bfabb549782d82dddcce44d0453
#
_cell.length_a   1.000
_cell.length_b   1.000
_cell.length_c   1.000
_cell.angle_alpha   90.00
_cell.angle_beta   90.00
_cell.angle_gamma   90.00
#
_symmetry.space_group_name_H-M   'P 1'
#
loop_
_entity.id
_entity.type
_entity.pdbx_description
1 polymer ?
#
loop_
_entity_poly.entity_id
_entity_poly.type
_entity_poly.pdbx_seq_one_letter_code
_entity_poly.pdbx_strand_id
1 'polypeptide(L)'
;MNNSLKATIVLCFASLFWSGNFVIGRLASVESLVSPLSLGFYRWIIAFIILTPFCFSKAFKELPLLKKQPGMIFLIILTGPTLFNTLVYLGLTATTVINALLIISTTPMLIILFNKILYRIDTNRYQMIGIFISLLGVSFVIAKGNYRNIFQSDFYSGDLFI
;
A
#
# COMPACT_ATOMS: atom_id res chain seq x y z
N MET A 1 -10.61 24.95 11.94
CA MET A 1 -10.22 24.16 10.74
C MET A 1 -11.26 23.05 10.58
N ASN A 2 -11.91 22.98 9.42
CA ASN A 2 -12.97 22.00 9.16
C ASN A 2 -12.39 20.56 9.26
N ASN A 3 -13.16 19.63 9.86
CA ASN A 3 -12.68 18.25 10.07
C ASN A 3 -12.29 17.57 8.75
N SER A 4 -12.97 17.89 7.64
CA SER A 4 -12.58 17.41 6.31
C SER A 4 -11.20 17.89 5.88
N LEU A 5 -10.85 19.16 6.11
CA LEU A 5 -9.54 19.69 5.76
C LEU A 5 -8.42 19.03 6.58
N LYS A 6 -8.64 18.81 7.88
CA LYS A 6 -7.70 18.07 8.73
C LYS A 6 -7.48 16.65 8.21
N ALA A 7 -8.56 15.94 7.89
CA ALA A 7 -8.48 14.59 7.35
C ALA A 7 -7.71 14.55 6.02
N THR A 8 -7.98 15.49 5.12
CA THR A 8 -7.27 15.58 3.83
C THR A 8 -5.77 15.81 4.03
N ILE A 9 -5.39 16.74 4.90
CA ILE A 9 -3.97 17.02 5.20
C ILE A 9 -3.28 15.77 5.75
N VAL A 10 -3.90 15.09 6.72
CA VAL A 10 -3.35 13.86 7.32
C VAL A 10 -3.20 12.76 6.26
N LEU A 11 -4.17 12.59 5.37
CA LEU A 11 -4.09 11.64 4.27
C LEU A 11 -2.97 11.95 3.28
N CYS A 12 -2.76 13.24 2.94
CA CYS A 12 -1.64 13.65 2.10
C CYS A 12 -0.28 13.30 2.73
N PHE A 13 -0.11 13.58 4.02
CA PHE A 13 1.11 13.19 4.73
C PHE A 13 1.28 11.68 4.80
N ALA A 14 0.23 10.92 5.10
CA ALA A 14 0.28 9.46 5.12
C ALA A 14 0.70 8.90 3.76
N SER A 15 0.17 9.42 2.67
CA SER A 15 0.53 9.01 1.31
C SER A 15 1.99 9.37 0.97
N LEU A 16 2.46 10.54 1.40
CA LEU A 16 3.86 10.96 1.22
C LEU A 16 4.83 10.01 1.94
N PHE A 17 4.57 9.71 3.21
CA PHE A 17 5.39 8.76 3.96
C PHE A 17 5.32 7.35 3.38
N TRP A 18 4.16 6.93 2.89
CA TRP A 18 4.00 5.62 2.29
C TRP A 18 4.77 5.51 0.97
N SER A 19 4.72 6.52 0.10
CA SER A 19 5.52 6.54 -1.13
C SER A 19 7.02 6.54 -0.84
N GLY A 20 7.48 7.29 0.17
CA GLY A 20 8.87 7.27 0.64
C GLY A 20 9.35 5.87 1.04
N ASN A 21 8.46 5.04 1.62
CA ASN A 21 8.78 3.65 1.95
C ASN A 21 9.16 2.81 0.71
N PHE A 22 8.52 3.04 -0.44
CA PHE A 22 8.87 2.34 -1.69
C PHE A 22 10.25 2.76 -2.21
N VAL A 23 10.58 4.04 -2.12
CA VAL A 23 11.90 4.56 -2.52
C VAL A 23 13.00 3.93 -1.65
N ILE A 24 12.82 3.94 -0.33
CA ILE A 24 13.76 3.33 0.62
C ILE A 24 13.86 1.82 0.37
N GLY A 25 12.74 1.14 0.17
CA GLY A 25 12.70 -0.29 -0.13
C GLY A 25 13.48 -0.63 -1.39
N ARG A 26 13.36 0.17 -2.44
CA ARG A 26 14.10 -0.02 -3.69
C ARG A 26 15.60 0.23 -3.50
N LEU A 27 15.98 1.32 -2.86
CA LEU A 27 17.38 1.65 -2.61
C LEU A 27 18.07 0.53 -1.81
N ALA A 28 17.46 0.10 -0.70
CA ALA A 28 17.98 -0.98 0.13
C ALA A 28 18.13 -2.30 -0.65
N SER A 29 17.21 -2.59 -1.56
CA SER A 29 17.21 -3.81 -2.36
C SER A 29 18.27 -3.78 -3.48
N VAL A 30 18.43 -2.66 -4.17
CA VAL A 30 19.38 -2.54 -5.29
C VAL A 30 20.82 -2.52 -4.80
N GLU A 31 21.07 -1.81 -3.71
CA GLU A 31 22.42 -1.70 -3.13
C GLU A 31 22.78 -2.93 -2.27
N SER A 32 21.88 -3.92 -2.18
CA SER A 32 22.06 -5.14 -1.37
C SER A 32 22.46 -4.87 0.09
N LEU A 33 22.11 -3.69 0.61
CA LEU A 33 22.44 -3.26 1.97
C LEU A 33 21.72 -4.11 3.01
N VAL A 34 20.48 -4.45 2.74
CA VAL A 34 19.62 -5.22 3.67
C VAL A 34 18.69 -6.11 2.86
N SER A 35 18.49 -7.36 3.30
CA SER A 35 17.52 -8.22 2.65
C SER A 35 16.09 -7.67 2.78
N PRO A 36 15.19 -7.91 1.80
CA PRO A 36 13.80 -7.46 1.86
C PRO A 36 13.07 -7.89 3.13
N LEU A 37 13.34 -9.10 3.60
CA LEU A 37 12.76 -9.65 4.84
C LEU A 37 13.28 -8.91 6.08
N SER A 38 14.59 -8.65 6.14
CA SER A 38 15.20 -7.92 7.26
C SER A 38 14.69 -6.48 7.32
N LEU A 39 14.55 -5.81 6.17
CA LEU A 39 14.00 -4.46 6.09
C LEU A 39 12.56 -4.42 6.66
N GLY A 40 11.72 -5.36 6.23
CA GLY A 40 10.36 -5.50 6.78
C GLY A 40 10.35 -5.73 8.29
N PHE A 41 11.18 -6.66 8.77
CA PHE A 41 11.27 -7.02 10.17
C PHE A 41 11.68 -5.85 11.06
N TYR A 42 12.80 -5.19 10.75
CA TYR A 42 13.27 -4.04 11.54
C TYR A 42 12.29 -2.88 11.54
N ARG A 43 11.64 -2.60 10.41
CA ARG A 43 10.62 -1.57 10.32
C ARG A 43 9.45 -1.83 11.27
N TRP A 44 8.98 -3.06 11.34
CA TRP A 44 7.87 -3.43 12.24
C TRP A 44 8.29 -3.41 13.71
N ILE A 45 9.52 -3.81 14.03
CA ILE A 45 10.05 -3.71 15.39
C ILE A 45 10.12 -2.25 15.83
N ILE A 46 10.69 -1.37 15.01
CA ILE A 46 10.81 0.05 15.31
C ILE A 46 9.42 0.66 15.50
N ALA A 47 8.49 0.38 14.58
CA ALA A 47 7.10 0.84 14.71
C ALA A 47 6.44 0.34 15.99
N PHE A 48 6.64 -0.91 16.37
CA PHE A 48 6.13 -1.49 17.60
C PHE A 48 6.69 -0.77 18.83
N ILE A 49 8.00 -0.55 18.91
CA ILE A 49 8.65 0.16 20.02
C ILE A 49 8.10 1.59 20.15
N ILE A 50 7.98 2.31 19.03
CA ILE A 50 7.51 3.71 19.05
C ILE A 50 6.02 3.78 19.41
N LEU A 51 5.19 2.88 18.89
CA LEU A 51 3.73 2.95 19.07
C LEU A 51 3.27 2.37 20.42
N THR A 52 4.04 1.44 21.00
CA THR A 52 3.66 0.79 22.26
C THR A 52 3.30 1.77 23.36
N PRO A 53 4.10 2.79 23.71
CA PRO A 53 3.76 3.71 24.81
C PRO A 53 2.45 4.48 24.56
N PHE A 54 2.07 4.73 23.31
CA PHE A 54 0.86 5.47 22.96
C PHE A 54 -0.38 4.58 22.87
N CYS A 55 -0.21 3.34 22.43
CA CYS A 55 -1.31 2.43 22.10
C CYS A 55 -1.53 1.34 23.16
N PHE A 56 -0.56 1.09 24.04
CA PHE A 56 -0.57 -0.04 24.98
C PHE A 56 -1.85 -0.13 25.81
N SER A 57 -2.26 0.96 26.43
CA SER A 57 -3.45 0.97 27.29
C SER A 57 -4.76 0.66 26.54
N LYS A 58 -4.87 1.13 25.28
CA LYS A 58 -6.02 0.84 24.43
C LYS A 58 -5.96 -0.59 23.88
N ALA A 59 -4.81 -1.02 23.39
CA ALA A 59 -4.59 -2.36 22.87
C ALA A 59 -4.89 -3.44 23.93
N PHE A 60 -4.49 -3.20 25.17
CA PHE A 60 -4.75 -4.15 26.26
C PHE A 60 -6.24 -4.27 26.60
N LYS A 61 -7.00 -3.19 26.50
CA LYS A 61 -8.46 -3.20 26.71
C LYS A 61 -9.18 -3.95 25.59
N GLU A 62 -8.66 -3.89 24.37
CA GLU A 62 -9.26 -4.55 23.20
C GLU A 62 -8.82 -6.01 23.03
N LEU A 63 -7.83 -6.49 23.79
CA LEU A 63 -7.32 -7.85 23.73
C LEU A 63 -8.40 -8.93 23.85
N PRO A 64 -9.44 -8.78 24.71
CA PRO A 64 -10.51 -9.77 24.78
C PRO A 64 -11.33 -9.88 23.47
N LEU A 65 -11.45 -8.79 22.70
CA LEU A 65 -12.13 -8.80 21.41
C LEU A 65 -11.32 -9.59 20.38
N LEU A 66 -10.00 -9.44 20.40
CA LEU A 66 -9.10 -10.19 19.53
C LEU A 66 -9.19 -11.71 19.77
N LYS A 67 -9.40 -12.13 21.01
CA LYS A 67 -9.56 -13.55 21.37
C LYS A 67 -10.86 -14.17 20.85
N LYS A 68 -11.87 -13.37 20.48
CA LYS A 68 -13.14 -13.89 19.94
C LYS A 68 -13.02 -14.45 18.53
N GLN A 69 -12.10 -13.97 17.73
CA GLN A 69 -11.93 -14.39 16.32
C GLN A 69 -10.44 -14.54 15.96
N PRO A 70 -9.72 -15.47 16.60
CA PRO A 70 -8.28 -15.60 16.45
C PRO A 70 -7.87 -15.95 15.02
N GLY A 71 -8.65 -16.78 14.32
CA GLY A 71 -8.38 -17.15 12.93
C GLY A 71 -8.47 -15.96 11.96
N MET A 72 -9.46 -15.10 12.12
CA MET A 72 -9.60 -13.89 11.29
C MET A 72 -8.43 -12.92 11.53
N ILE A 73 -8.03 -12.76 12.78
CA ILE A 73 -6.90 -11.90 13.13
C ILE A 73 -5.60 -12.44 12.57
N PHE A 74 -5.36 -13.76 12.71
CA PHE A 74 -4.20 -14.41 12.11
C PHE A 74 -4.17 -14.20 10.59
N LEU A 75 -5.30 -14.34 9.91
CA LEU A 75 -5.41 -14.10 8.47
C LEU A 75 -5.07 -12.66 8.11
N ILE A 76 -5.59 -11.68 8.85
CA ILE A 76 -5.32 -10.24 8.61
C ILE A 76 -3.83 -9.93 8.82
N ILE A 77 -3.21 -10.47 9.88
CA ILE A 77 -1.78 -10.26 10.15
C ILE A 77 -0.93 -10.92 9.06
N LEU A 78 -1.29 -12.13 8.65
CA LEU A 78 -0.56 -12.85 7.63
C LEU A 78 -0.64 -12.17 6.27
N THR A 79 -1.83 -11.80 5.82
CA THR A 79 -2.03 -11.23 4.48
C THR A 79 -1.63 -9.77 4.38
N GLY A 80 -1.97 -8.95 5.38
CA GLY A 80 -1.72 -7.51 5.39
C GLY A 80 -0.23 -7.18 5.62
N PRO A 81 0.22 -7.07 6.88
CA PRO A 81 1.56 -6.60 7.15
C PRO A 81 2.66 -7.58 6.74
N THR A 82 2.42 -8.90 6.79
CA THR A 82 3.47 -9.89 6.55
C THR A 82 3.64 -10.18 5.06
N LEU A 83 2.66 -10.79 4.42
CA LEU A 83 2.76 -11.17 3.01
C LEU A 83 2.85 -9.96 2.09
N PHE A 84 1.95 -9.00 2.22
CA PHE A 84 1.91 -7.83 1.35
C PHE A 84 3.25 -7.08 1.34
N ASN A 85 3.80 -6.73 2.51
CA ASN A 85 5.06 -6.01 2.55
C ASN A 85 6.25 -6.84 2.06
N THR A 86 6.27 -8.15 2.37
CA THR A 86 7.32 -9.05 1.90
C THR A 86 7.30 -9.15 0.39
N LEU A 87 6.12 -9.37 -0.21
CA LEU A 87 5.96 -9.46 -1.66
C LEU A 87 6.34 -8.15 -2.35
N VAL A 88 5.88 -7.02 -1.84
CA VAL A 88 6.26 -5.70 -2.36
C VAL A 88 7.77 -5.50 -2.35
N TYR A 89 8.45 -5.81 -1.26
CA TYR A 89 9.91 -5.64 -1.21
C TYR A 89 10.64 -6.63 -2.11
N LEU A 90 10.17 -7.86 -2.23
CA LEU A 90 10.68 -8.82 -3.22
C LEU A 90 10.45 -8.30 -4.64
N GLY A 91 9.27 -7.78 -4.94
CA GLY A 91 8.98 -7.15 -6.23
C GLY A 91 9.94 -6.02 -6.54
N LEU A 92 10.19 -5.14 -5.57
CA LEU A 92 11.09 -4.01 -5.71
C LEU A 92 12.56 -4.40 -5.98
N THR A 93 12.98 -5.63 -5.77
CA THR A 93 14.31 -6.08 -6.21
C THR A 93 14.41 -6.19 -7.74
N ALA A 94 13.30 -6.47 -8.41
CA ALA A 94 13.24 -6.80 -9.84
C ALA A 94 12.29 -5.90 -10.65
N THR A 95 11.76 -4.80 -10.07
CA THR A 95 10.97 -3.79 -10.77
C THR A 95 11.35 -2.37 -10.35
N THR A 96 10.78 -1.37 -11.01
CA THR A 96 11.00 0.04 -10.65
C THR A 96 9.97 0.52 -9.63
N VAL A 97 10.35 1.53 -8.82
CA VAL A 97 9.40 2.16 -7.87
C VAL A 97 8.17 2.72 -8.58
N ILE A 98 8.37 3.25 -9.80
CA ILE A 98 7.28 3.81 -10.60
C ILE A 98 6.29 2.70 -10.96
N ASN A 99 6.74 1.58 -11.51
CA ASN A 99 5.88 0.45 -11.85
C ASN A 99 5.14 -0.07 -10.60
N ALA A 100 5.85 -0.24 -9.49
CA ALA A 100 5.26 -0.68 -8.23
C ALA A 100 4.11 0.24 -7.77
N LEU A 101 4.35 1.55 -7.76
CA LEU A 101 3.33 2.52 -7.36
C LEU A 101 2.15 2.57 -8.33
N LEU A 102 2.40 2.33 -9.62
CA LEU A 102 1.36 2.27 -10.63
C LEU A 102 0.43 1.08 -10.42
N ILE A 103 0.99 -0.10 -10.21
CA ILE A 103 0.21 -1.32 -9.92
C ILE A 103 -0.64 -1.10 -8.66
N ILE A 104 -0.03 -0.60 -7.59
CA ILE A 104 -0.74 -0.33 -6.33
C ILE A 104 -1.83 0.73 -6.49
N SER A 105 -1.66 1.71 -7.38
CA SER A 105 -2.68 2.72 -7.64
C SER A 105 -3.97 2.16 -8.26
N THR A 106 -3.94 0.94 -8.79
CA THR A 106 -5.14 0.24 -9.27
C THR A 106 -5.96 -0.39 -8.13
N THR A 107 -5.38 -0.51 -6.92
CA THR A 107 -6.02 -1.14 -5.76
C THR A 107 -7.40 -0.56 -5.42
N PRO A 108 -7.65 0.76 -5.40
CA PRO A 108 -8.98 1.30 -5.13
C PRO A 108 -10.04 0.83 -6.12
N MET A 109 -9.65 0.67 -7.39
CA MET A 109 -10.55 0.14 -8.43
C MET A 109 -10.91 -1.32 -8.14
N LEU A 110 -9.93 -2.14 -7.79
CA LEU A 110 -10.15 -3.54 -7.44
C LEU A 110 -11.03 -3.67 -6.19
N ILE A 111 -10.79 -2.85 -5.15
CA ILE A 111 -11.62 -2.84 -3.95
C ILE A 111 -13.09 -2.54 -4.28
N ILE A 112 -13.35 -1.56 -5.14
CA ILE A 112 -14.72 -1.22 -5.54
C ILE A 112 -15.34 -2.35 -6.36
N LEU A 113 -14.60 -2.93 -7.28
CA LEU A 113 -15.05 -4.06 -8.08
C LEU A 113 -15.43 -5.26 -7.20
N PHE A 114 -14.56 -5.64 -6.27
CA PHE A 114 -14.83 -6.73 -5.34
C PHE A 114 -15.98 -6.42 -4.38
N ASN A 115 -16.09 -5.21 -3.87
CA ASN A 115 -17.22 -4.78 -3.04
C ASN A 115 -18.55 -4.92 -3.79
N LYS A 116 -18.59 -4.56 -5.07
CA LYS A 116 -19.79 -4.71 -5.90
C LYS A 116 -20.12 -6.18 -6.16
N ILE A 117 -19.11 -7.02 -6.47
CA ILE A 117 -19.32 -8.43 -6.80
C ILE A 117 -19.66 -9.25 -5.55
N LEU A 118 -18.91 -9.10 -4.46
CA LEU A 118 -19.02 -9.94 -3.27
C LEU A 118 -20.10 -9.45 -2.31
N TYR A 119 -20.19 -8.15 -2.11
CA TYR A 119 -21.06 -7.55 -1.11
C TYR A 119 -22.26 -6.81 -1.70
N ARG A 120 -22.35 -6.70 -3.05
CA ARG A 120 -23.41 -5.97 -3.77
C ARG A 120 -23.55 -4.51 -3.30
N ILE A 121 -22.45 -3.90 -2.88
CA ILE A 121 -22.42 -2.50 -2.45
C ILE A 121 -22.38 -1.61 -3.69
N ASP A 122 -23.37 -0.71 -3.80
CA ASP A 122 -23.41 0.25 -4.90
C ASP A 122 -22.34 1.33 -4.75
N THR A 123 -21.72 1.66 -5.86
CA THR A 123 -20.66 2.65 -5.91
C THR A 123 -21.21 4.03 -6.19
N ASN A 124 -20.75 5.04 -5.45
CA ASN A 124 -21.12 6.43 -5.70
C ASN A 124 -20.46 6.94 -6.99
N ARG A 125 -21.21 7.74 -7.77
CA ARG A 125 -20.71 8.38 -9.01
C ARG A 125 -19.42 9.18 -8.78
N TYR A 126 -19.31 9.87 -7.65
CA TYR A 126 -18.09 10.62 -7.30
C TYR A 126 -16.87 9.71 -7.08
N GLN A 127 -17.06 8.52 -6.54
CA GLN A 127 -15.99 7.51 -6.42
C GLN A 127 -15.52 7.04 -7.78
N MET A 128 -16.44 6.75 -8.71
CA MET A 128 -16.10 6.35 -10.08
C MET A 128 -15.32 7.44 -10.82
N ILE A 129 -15.75 8.68 -10.71
CA ILE A 129 -15.04 9.84 -11.30
C ILE A 129 -13.64 9.96 -10.69
N GLY A 130 -13.51 9.86 -9.37
CA GLY A 130 -12.21 9.93 -8.69
C GLY A 130 -11.24 8.84 -9.15
N ILE A 131 -11.72 7.60 -9.29
CA ILE A 131 -10.91 6.49 -9.82
C ILE A 131 -10.48 6.77 -11.25
N PHE A 132 -11.40 7.23 -12.11
CA PHE A 132 -11.08 7.52 -13.49
C PHE A 132 -10.01 8.62 -13.60
N ILE A 133 -10.14 9.70 -12.84
CA ILE A 133 -9.13 10.77 -12.78
C ILE A 133 -7.80 10.24 -12.26
N SER A 134 -7.80 9.39 -11.22
CA SER A 134 -6.60 8.77 -10.68
C SER A 134 -5.89 7.90 -11.71
N LEU A 135 -6.62 7.04 -12.44
CA LEU A 135 -6.06 6.21 -13.51
C LEU A 135 -5.47 7.04 -14.66
N LEU A 136 -6.14 8.13 -15.04
CA LEU A 136 -5.59 9.06 -16.03
C LEU A 136 -4.29 9.70 -15.55
N GLY A 137 -4.24 10.16 -14.28
CA GLY A 137 -3.03 10.72 -13.69
C GLY A 137 -1.87 9.73 -13.67
N VAL A 138 -2.14 8.51 -13.27
CA VAL A 138 -1.18 7.40 -13.28
C VAL A 138 -0.68 7.12 -14.70
N SER A 139 -1.59 6.99 -15.66
CA SER A 139 -1.24 6.76 -17.07
C SER A 139 -0.35 7.88 -17.63
N PHE A 140 -0.60 9.12 -17.24
CA PHE A 140 0.23 10.28 -17.63
C PHE A 140 1.65 10.20 -17.05
N VAL A 141 1.79 9.74 -15.81
CA VAL A 141 3.11 9.52 -15.17
C VAL A 141 3.88 8.39 -15.87
N ILE A 142 3.22 7.27 -16.22
CA ILE A 142 3.83 6.17 -17.00
C ILE A 142 4.34 6.68 -18.34
N ALA A 143 3.51 7.46 -19.01
CA ALA A 143 3.82 8.01 -20.31
C ALA A 143 5.03 8.95 -20.30
N LYS A 144 5.50 9.43 -19.13
CA LYS A 144 6.52 10.48 -19.02
C LYS A 144 6.21 11.67 -19.94
N GLY A 145 4.92 12.02 -20.06
CA GLY A 145 4.42 13.04 -20.98
C GLY A 145 4.36 12.64 -22.47
N ASN A 146 4.69 11.41 -22.82
CA ASN A 146 4.62 10.91 -24.21
C ASN A 146 3.80 9.63 -24.27
N TYR A 147 2.62 9.68 -24.89
CA TYR A 147 1.68 8.56 -24.97
C TYR A 147 2.23 7.30 -25.65
N ARG A 148 3.23 7.44 -26.50
CA ARG A 148 3.89 6.28 -27.14
C ARG A 148 4.59 5.39 -26.11
N ASN A 149 5.05 5.95 -25.01
CA ASN A 149 5.74 5.20 -23.94
C ASN A 149 4.80 4.28 -23.15
N ILE A 150 3.48 4.51 -23.18
CA ILE A 150 2.50 3.62 -22.50
C ILE A 150 2.54 2.21 -23.09
N PHE A 151 2.71 2.09 -24.40
CA PHE A 151 2.78 0.79 -25.10
C PHE A 151 4.19 0.19 -25.11
N GLN A 152 5.19 0.91 -24.64
CA GLN A 152 6.58 0.48 -24.54
C GLN A 152 7.01 0.29 -23.08
N SER A 153 6.06 0.29 -22.12
CA SER A 153 6.38 0.02 -20.74
C SER A 153 6.84 -1.43 -20.61
N ASP A 154 8.10 -1.61 -20.19
CA ASP A 154 8.66 -2.92 -19.93
C ASP A 154 7.93 -3.56 -18.74
N PHE A 155 7.48 -4.79 -18.94
CA PHE A 155 6.96 -5.61 -17.87
C PHE A 155 8.12 -6.33 -17.19
N TYR A 156 8.35 -6.02 -15.93
CA TYR A 156 9.41 -6.62 -15.14
C TYR A 156 8.88 -7.83 -14.35
N SER A 157 9.72 -8.84 -14.16
CA SER A 157 9.35 -10.02 -13.35
C SER A 157 8.93 -9.66 -11.92
N GLY A 158 9.44 -8.56 -11.37
CA GLY A 158 9.07 -8.02 -10.08
C GLY A 158 7.64 -7.49 -9.99
N ASP A 159 7.03 -7.12 -11.12
CA ASP A 159 5.65 -6.59 -11.17
C ASP A 159 4.62 -7.65 -10.74
N LEU A 160 4.95 -8.94 -10.89
CA LEU A 160 4.09 -10.05 -10.45
C LEU A 160 3.98 -10.18 -8.92
N PHE A 161 4.89 -9.60 -8.17
CA PHE A 161 4.89 -9.66 -6.70
C PHE A 161 4.20 -8.46 -6.04
N ILE A 162 3.76 -7.50 -6.82
CA ILE A 162 3.10 -6.28 -6.38
C ILE A 162 1.62 -6.30 -6.69
#